data_a9daa3d72f59b3c8e3a93090df1fd6cf
#
_entry.id   a9daa3d72f59b3c8e3a93090df1fd6cf
#
_cell.length_a   1.000
_cell.length_b   1.000
_cell.length_c   1.000
_cell.angle_alpha   90.00
_cell.angle_beta   90.00
_cell.angle_gamma   90.00
#
_symmetry.space_group_name_H-M   'P 1'
#
loop_
_entity.id
_entity.type
_entity.pdbx_description
1 polymer ?
#
loop_
_entity_poly.entity_id
_entity_poly.type
_entity_poly.pdbx_seq_one_letter_code
_entity_poly.pdbx_strand_id
1 'polypeptide(L)'
;MKIQLEKYNPDWINIYKGIENDLSYHLGFLNPVIEHIGSTSIFNLTAKPIIDILVGIPSQDQLDKIVQLLTSNDYIFYEKYNLISKIS
;
A
#
# COMPACT_ATOMS: atom_id res chain seq x y z
N MET A 1 15.34 12.99 -0.63
CA MET A 1 14.16 13.54 -1.32
C MET A 1 13.26 14.22 -0.31
N LYS A 2 12.82 15.43 -0.62
CA LYS A 2 11.92 16.18 0.25
C LYS A 2 10.48 15.92 -0.19
N ILE A 3 9.69 15.28 0.67
CA ILE A 3 8.27 15.04 0.41
C ILE A 3 7.50 16.16 1.11
N GLN A 4 6.75 16.93 0.33
CA GLN A 4 5.95 18.04 0.85
C GLN A 4 4.49 17.63 0.97
N LEU A 5 3.75 18.29 1.87
CA LEU A 5 2.32 18.12 1.97
C LEU A 5 1.62 18.68 0.72
N GLU A 6 0.63 17.97 0.24
CA GLU A 6 -0.19 18.35 -0.89
C GLU A 6 -1.65 18.42 -0.46
N LYS A 7 -2.43 19.27 -1.13
CA LYS A 7 -3.88 19.27 -0.97
C LYS A 7 -4.43 17.91 -1.41
N TYR A 8 -5.58 17.52 -0.86
CA TYR A 8 -6.24 16.29 -1.25
C TYR A 8 -6.30 16.14 -2.77
N ASN A 9 -5.82 15.01 -3.26
CA ASN A 9 -5.84 14.69 -4.68
C ASN A 9 -6.84 13.55 -4.92
N PRO A 10 -7.95 13.79 -5.66
CA PRO A 10 -8.92 12.73 -5.95
C PRO A 10 -8.32 11.53 -6.67
N ASP A 11 -7.19 11.70 -7.37
CA ASP A 11 -6.50 10.61 -8.05
C ASP A 11 -5.88 9.61 -7.08
N TRP A 12 -5.70 9.95 -5.83
CA TRP A 12 -5.18 9.00 -4.84
C TRP A 12 -6.05 7.75 -4.73
N ILE A 13 -7.37 7.88 -4.87
CA ILE A 13 -8.28 6.74 -4.89
C ILE A 13 -7.99 5.85 -6.10
N ASN A 14 -7.79 6.45 -7.26
CA ASN A 14 -7.51 5.71 -8.49
C ASN A 14 -6.14 5.04 -8.45
N ILE A 15 -5.14 5.72 -7.89
CA ILE A 15 -3.80 5.17 -7.68
C ILE A 15 -3.89 3.96 -6.75
N TYR A 16 -4.62 4.07 -5.65
CA TYR A 16 -4.83 2.96 -4.74
C TYR A 16 -5.50 1.77 -5.43
N LYS A 17 -6.54 2.02 -6.23
CA LYS A 17 -7.23 0.95 -6.96
C LYS A 17 -6.29 0.20 -7.90
N GLY A 18 -5.40 0.91 -8.56
CA GLY A 18 -4.37 0.30 -9.39
C GLY A 18 -3.43 -0.58 -8.58
N ILE A 19 -3.02 -0.10 -7.40
CA ILE A 19 -2.18 -0.86 -6.47
C ILE A 19 -2.93 -2.10 -5.97
N GLU A 20 -4.20 -1.95 -5.59
CA GLU A 20 -5.03 -3.06 -5.14
C GLU A 20 -5.13 -4.16 -6.21
N ASN A 21 -5.34 -3.77 -7.46
CA ASN A 21 -5.37 -4.72 -8.58
C ASN A 21 -4.04 -5.43 -8.76
N ASP A 22 -2.93 -4.70 -8.66
CA ASP A 22 -1.59 -5.26 -8.78
C ASP A 22 -1.31 -6.26 -7.66
N LEU A 23 -1.62 -5.88 -6.42
CA LEU A 23 -1.45 -6.75 -5.26
C LEU A 23 -2.35 -7.99 -5.35
N SER A 24 -3.58 -7.83 -5.80
CA SER A 24 -4.51 -8.94 -5.98
C SER A 24 -4.01 -9.92 -7.05
N TYR A 25 -3.37 -9.40 -8.09
CA TYR A 25 -2.76 -10.23 -9.12
C TYR A 25 -1.63 -11.09 -8.56
N HIS A 26 -0.74 -10.47 -7.77
CA HIS A 26 0.44 -11.16 -7.24
C HIS A 26 0.15 -12.00 -6.00
N LEU A 27 -0.77 -11.58 -5.15
CA LEU A 27 -1.02 -12.17 -3.83
C LEU A 27 -2.39 -12.84 -3.72
N GLY A 28 -3.22 -12.79 -4.76
CA GLY A 28 -4.59 -13.29 -4.72
C GLY A 28 -4.72 -14.75 -4.27
N PHE A 29 -3.71 -15.57 -4.57
CA PHE A 29 -3.68 -16.98 -4.16
C PHE A 29 -3.63 -17.16 -2.63
N LEU A 30 -3.24 -16.11 -1.90
CA LEU A 30 -3.19 -16.11 -0.43
C LEU A 30 -4.48 -15.58 0.20
N ASN A 31 -5.41 -15.12 -0.61
CA ASN A 31 -6.66 -14.53 -0.16
C ASN A 31 -6.43 -13.39 0.84
N PRO A 32 -5.61 -12.38 0.51
CA PRO A 32 -5.23 -11.32 1.43
C PRO A 32 -6.37 -10.34 1.68
N VAL A 33 -6.31 -9.68 2.85
CA VAL A 33 -7.10 -8.46 3.09
C VAL A 33 -6.24 -7.27 2.71
N ILE A 34 -6.74 -6.42 1.82
CA ILE A 34 -6.01 -5.25 1.31
C ILE A 34 -6.88 -4.02 1.54
N GLU A 35 -6.36 -3.04 2.27
CA GLU A 35 -7.10 -1.82 2.59
C GLU A 35 -6.22 -0.59 2.42
N HIS A 36 -6.82 0.48 1.86
CA HIS A 36 -6.20 1.81 1.81
C HIS A 36 -6.37 2.47 3.16
N ILE A 37 -5.26 2.81 3.79
CA ILE A 37 -5.25 3.46 5.10
C ILE A 37 -4.40 4.74 5.06
N GLY A 38 -4.28 5.40 6.22
CA GLY A 38 -3.45 6.59 6.34
C GLY A 38 -4.11 7.84 5.75
N SER A 39 -3.30 8.90 5.66
CA SER A 39 -3.80 10.25 5.35
C SER A 39 -4.42 10.35 3.95
N THR A 40 -3.88 9.67 2.95
CA THR A 40 -4.41 9.74 1.58
C THR A 40 -5.73 9.00 1.41
N SER A 41 -6.13 8.20 2.40
CA SER A 41 -7.44 7.53 2.39
C SER A 41 -8.57 8.42 2.89
N ILE A 42 -8.25 9.59 3.44
CA ILE A 42 -9.21 10.50 4.06
C ILE A 42 -9.55 11.63 3.08
N PHE A 43 -10.84 11.72 2.75
CA PHE A 43 -11.34 12.74 1.83
C PHE A 43 -11.01 14.15 2.33
N ASN A 44 -10.54 14.99 1.42
CA ASN A 44 -10.17 16.40 1.65
C ASN A 44 -9.03 16.65 2.63
N LEU A 45 -8.33 15.62 3.08
CA LEU A 45 -7.19 15.82 3.97
C LEU A 45 -5.93 16.16 3.18
N THR A 46 -5.25 17.23 3.57
CA THR A 46 -3.90 17.53 3.09
C THR A 46 -2.93 16.48 3.60
N ALA A 47 -2.12 15.92 2.73
CA ALA A 47 -1.24 14.81 3.08
C ALA A 47 0.00 14.77 2.19
N LYS A 48 1.00 14.02 2.62
CA LYS A 48 2.10 13.60 1.75
C LYS A 48 1.52 12.65 0.69
N PRO A 49 2.02 12.69 -0.56
CA PRO A 49 1.50 11.82 -1.63
C PRO A 49 2.04 10.38 -1.50
N ILE A 50 1.75 9.76 -0.38
CA ILE A 50 2.17 8.39 -0.05
C ILE A 50 0.91 7.57 0.17
N ILE A 51 0.79 6.47 -0.57
CA ILE A 51 -0.33 5.55 -0.43
C ILE A 51 0.06 4.46 0.57
N ASP A 52 -0.59 4.47 1.73
CA ASP A 52 -0.38 3.47 2.77
C ASP A 52 -1.43 2.38 2.64
N ILE A 53 -0.98 1.14 2.68
CA ILE A 53 -1.84 -0.02 2.44
C ILE A 53 -1.62 -1.05 3.53
N LEU A 54 -2.71 -1.48 4.15
CA LEU A 54 -2.70 -2.60 5.07
C LEU A 54 -2.91 -3.89 4.27
N VAL A 55 -1.99 -4.84 4.43
CA VAL A 55 -2.10 -6.16 3.81
C VAL A 55 -2.09 -7.22 4.90
N GLY A 56 -3.21 -7.89 5.06
CA GLY A 56 -3.34 -9.02 5.99
C GLY A 56 -3.33 -10.33 5.23
N ILE A 57 -2.54 -11.29 5.68
CA ILE A 57 -2.48 -12.63 5.09
C ILE A 57 -2.76 -13.68 6.16
N PRO A 58 -3.48 -14.76 5.80
CA PRO A 58 -3.88 -15.77 6.78
C PRO A 58 -2.74 -16.65 7.28
N SER A 59 -1.61 -16.69 6.58
CA SER A 59 -0.46 -17.51 6.97
C SER A 59 0.82 -16.70 6.88
N GLN A 60 1.67 -16.83 7.91
CA GLN A 60 2.98 -16.18 7.94
C GLN A 60 4.07 -16.98 7.24
N ASP A 61 3.81 -18.20 6.85
CA ASP A 61 4.82 -19.09 6.24
C ASP A 61 5.38 -18.54 4.95
N GLN A 62 4.62 -17.70 4.24
CA GLN A 62 5.02 -17.11 2.96
C GLN A 62 5.40 -15.65 3.07
N LEU A 63 5.43 -15.11 4.28
CA LEU A 63 5.67 -13.68 4.49
C LEU A 63 6.96 -13.20 3.85
N ASP A 64 8.04 -13.95 3.99
CA ASP A 64 9.34 -13.58 3.42
C ASP A 64 9.30 -13.44 1.91
N LYS A 65 8.62 -14.38 1.23
CA LYS A 65 8.46 -14.32 -0.23
C LYS A 65 7.64 -13.12 -0.66
N ILE A 66 6.60 -12.81 0.10
CA ILE A 66 5.73 -11.66 -0.16
C ILE A 66 6.51 -10.36 0.01
N VAL A 67 7.28 -10.25 1.08
CA VAL A 67 8.11 -9.06 1.34
C VAL A 67 9.11 -8.86 0.20
N GLN A 68 9.77 -9.92 -0.26
CA GLN A 68 10.70 -9.84 -1.38
C GLN A 68 10.00 -9.38 -2.65
N LEU A 69 8.83 -9.92 -2.94
CA LEU A 69 8.06 -9.55 -4.13
C LEU A 69 7.65 -8.08 -4.08
N LEU A 70 7.15 -7.62 -2.95
CA LEU A 70 6.68 -6.23 -2.80
C LEU A 70 7.84 -5.24 -2.86
N THR A 71 8.94 -5.52 -2.17
CA THR A 71 10.09 -4.62 -2.18
C THR A 71 10.75 -4.56 -3.55
N SER A 72 10.71 -5.65 -4.33
CA SER A 72 11.19 -5.67 -5.71
C SER A 72 10.34 -4.83 -6.66
N ASN A 73 9.11 -4.49 -6.26
CA ASN A 73 8.16 -3.69 -7.06
C ASN A 73 7.95 -2.29 -6.48
N ASP A 74 8.96 -1.74 -5.84
CA ASP A 74 8.97 -0.36 -5.31
C ASP A 74 8.01 -0.09 -4.14
N TYR A 75 7.55 -1.14 -3.47
CA TYR A 75 6.81 -0.97 -2.22
C TYR A 75 7.77 -0.91 -1.05
N ILE A 76 7.43 -0.12 -0.04
CA ILE A 76 8.15 -0.04 1.23
C ILE A 76 7.37 -0.85 2.25
N PHE A 77 8.04 -1.81 2.90
CA PHE A 77 7.41 -2.66 3.89
C PHE A 77 7.79 -2.22 5.31
N TYR A 78 6.78 -2.07 6.16
CA TYR A 78 6.94 -1.72 7.57
C TYR A 78 6.60 -2.95 8.42
N GLU A 79 7.60 -3.75 8.73
CA GLU A 79 7.44 -5.04 9.39
C GLU A 79 6.65 -4.95 10.70
N LYS A 80 6.91 -3.92 11.50
CA LYS A 80 6.26 -3.72 12.79
C LYS A 80 4.74 -3.62 12.70
N TYR A 81 4.22 -3.10 11.58
CA TYR A 81 2.80 -2.80 11.42
C TYR A 81 2.13 -3.64 10.33
N ASN A 82 2.87 -4.50 9.65
CA ASN A 82 2.39 -5.22 8.46
C ASN A 82 1.84 -4.26 7.40
N LEU A 83 2.47 -3.11 7.26
CA LEU A 83 2.06 -2.09 6.31
C LEU A 83 3.03 -2.02 5.16
N ILE A 84 2.49 -1.70 3.99
CA ILE A 84 3.30 -1.29 2.83
C ILE A 84 2.90 0.11 2.42
N SER A 85 3.80 0.83 1.78
CA SER A 85 3.48 2.12 1.21
C SER A 85 4.15 2.29 -0.14
N LYS A 86 3.59 3.20 -0.93
CA LYS A 86 4.13 3.56 -2.22
C LYS A 86 3.97 5.07 -2.41
N ILE A 87 5.05 5.72 -2.84
CA ILE A 87 5.00 7.14 -3.16
C ILE A 87 4.26 7.30 -4.50
N SER A 88 3.21 8.08 -4.47
CA SER A 88 2.39 8.31 -5.66
C SER A 88 3.00 9.35 -6.58
#